data_7b7fac53e2a355c9bed20f76a095656f
#
_entry.id   7b7fac53e2a355c9bed20f76a095656f
#
_cell.length_a   1.000
_cell.length_b   1.000
_cell.length_c   1.000
_cell.angle_alpha   90.00
_cell.angle_beta   90.00
_cell.angle_gamma   90.00
#
_symmetry.space_group_name_H-M   'P 1'
#
loop_
_entity.id
_entity.type
_entity.pdbx_description
1 polymer ?
#
loop_
_entity_poly.entity_id
_entity_poly.type
_entity_poly.pdbx_seq_one_letter_code
_entity_poly.pdbx_strand_id
1 'polypeptide(L)'
;ASVLASNHWDKGRLGVELDGYWYSARSHIELQQRLPGTTLVDADRLVNWARTYKSEKELELMREAASICAHVMETAFSVIKDGVHERSAAAAVAAAQIEGIDGIGGDSPAIFPIMPAGPRTVAGHLTYDPQRAYRNGDIVMLELSGCRKRYHMPLYRTMCIGKPSATLVSMAAMMDDAFAALLDCIMPGSVAETIERQWRAIMAPHHVLAPARVGYAFGLNYVPDWGEHTVNLRPGEKTVLAEHMTIHLIASLRIGSDVFETSEPVLVTGNGCTRFMDVPRALHCS
;
A
#
# COMPACT_ATOMS: atom_id res chain seq x y z
N ALA A 1 -0.60 -28.60 18.88
CA ALA A 1 -0.27 -29.12 20.21
C ALA A 1 0.90 -30.12 20.15
N SER A 2 0.82 -31.21 19.32
CA SER A 2 1.86 -32.26 19.27
C SER A 2 3.26 -31.72 18.97
N VAL A 3 3.42 -30.83 17.98
CA VAL A 3 4.70 -30.18 17.64
C VAL A 3 5.24 -29.38 18.83
N LEU A 4 4.38 -28.67 19.55
CA LEU A 4 4.82 -27.91 20.74
C LEU A 4 5.28 -28.85 21.85
N ALA A 5 4.53 -29.94 22.09
CA ALA A 5 4.89 -30.94 23.08
C ALA A 5 6.21 -31.66 22.75
N SER A 6 6.43 -32.05 21.48
CA SER A 6 7.68 -32.71 21.07
C SER A 6 8.92 -31.81 21.17
N ASN A 7 8.74 -30.47 21.18
CA ASN A 7 9.81 -29.50 21.40
C ASN A 7 9.85 -28.97 22.85
N HIS A 8 9.05 -29.52 23.77
CA HIS A 8 8.95 -29.07 25.15
C HIS A 8 8.46 -27.61 25.32
N TRP A 9 7.65 -27.12 24.34
CA TRP A 9 7.05 -25.77 24.32
C TRP A 9 5.58 -25.76 24.77
N ASP A 10 5.11 -26.85 25.35
CA ASP A 10 3.73 -27.09 25.78
C ASP A 10 3.45 -26.63 27.23
N LYS A 11 4.40 -25.91 27.83
CA LYS A 11 4.30 -25.35 29.18
C LYS A 11 4.82 -23.90 29.21
N GLY A 12 4.31 -23.13 30.19
CA GLY A 12 4.73 -21.75 30.36
C GLY A 12 3.92 -20.76 29.52
N ARG A 13 4.57 -19.72 28.98
CA ARG A 13 3.92 -18.64 28.20
C ARG A 13 4.15 -18.88 26.72
N LEU A 14 3.07 -18.86 25.96
CA LEU A 14 3.06 -18.97 24.50
C LEU A 14 2.44 -17.70 23.89
N GLY A 15 3.20 -16.95 23.11
CA GLY A 15 2.71 -15.80 22.37
C GLY A 15 1.83 -16.24 21.19
N VAL A 16 0.69 -15.60 21.04
CA VAL A 16 -0.21 -15.75 19.89
C VAL A 16 -0.59 -14.38 19.35
N GLU A 17 -0.69 -14.24 18.04
CA GLU A 17 -1.05 -12.97 17.41
C GLU A 17 -2.58 -12.89 17.31
N LEU A 18 -3.23 -12.31 18.34
CA LEU A 18 -4.69 -12.22 18.44
C LEU A 18 -5.33 -11.39 17.33
N ASP A 19 -4.57 -10.48 16.74
CA ASP A 19 -4.96 -9.58 15.66
C ASP A 19 -4.66 -10.15 14.25
N GLY A 20 -4.19 -11.40 14.19
CA GLY A 20 -3.84 -12.08 12.94
C GLY A 20 -5.08 -12.52 12.15
N TYR A 21 -5.16 -12.19 10.85
CA TYR A 21 -6.27 -12.60 9.97
C TYR A 21 -6.54 -14.11 9.94
N TRP A 22 -5.50 -14.90 10.14
CA TRP A 22 -5.54 -16.37 10.03
C TRP A 22 -5.62 -17.09 11.39
N TYR A 23 -5.55 -16.36 12.50
CA TYR A 23 -5.69 -16.89 13.85
C TYR A 23 -7.12 -16.66 14.36
N SER A 24 -7.99 -17.62 14.12
CA SER A 24 -9.40 -17.50 14.47
C SER A 24 -9.66 -17.69 15.97
N ALA A 25 -10.79 -17.17 16.47
CA ALA A 25 -11.26 -17.43 17.84
C ALA A 25 -11.39 -18.94 18.13
N ARG A 26 -11.81 -19.75 17.15
CA ARG A 26 -11.84 -21.21 17.29
C ARG A 26 -10.44 -21.78 17.48
N SER A 27 -9.46 -21.33 16.69
CA SER A 27 -8.07 -21.77 16.83
C SER A 27 -7.53 -21.46 18.22
N HIS A 28 -7.88 -20.29 18.77
CA HIS A 28 -7.49 -19.89 20.12
C HIS A 28 -8.07 -20.83 21.19
N ILE A 29 -9.37 -21.08 21.14
CA ILE A 29 -10.07 -21.97 22.08
C ILE A 29 -9.50 -23.41 22.01
N GLU A 30 -9.33 -23.93 20.80
CA GLU A 30 -8.76 -25.26 20.58
C GLU A 30 -7.32 -25.37 21.15
N LEU A 31 -6.52 -24.32 20.98
CA LEU A 31 -5.15 -24.28 21.49
C LEU A 31 -5.13 -24.29 23.01
N GLN A 32 -5.98 -23.47 23.67
CA GLN A 32 -6.12 -23.45 25.13
C GLN A 32 -6.53 -24.83 25.67
N GLN A 33 -7.50 -25.49 25.03
CA GLN A 33 -7.97 -26.82 25.47
C GLN A 33 -6.90 -27.90 25.34
N ARG A 34 -6.07 -27.82 24.30
CA ARG A 34 -5.03 -28.83 24.00
C ARG A 34 -3.71 -28.58 24.72
N LEU A 35 -3.52 -27.42 25.31
CA LEU A 35 -2.32 -27.02 26.03
C LEU A 35 -2.68 -26.47 27.42
N PRO A 36 -3.25 -27.30 28.32
CA PRO A 36 -3.74 -26.84 29.62
C PRO A 36 -2.60 -26.35 30.55
N GLY A 37 -1.36 -26.71 30.26
CA GLY A 37 -0.16 -26.23 30.99
C GLY A 37 0.44 -24.94 30.45
N THR A 38 -0.19 -24.32 29.45
CA THR A 38 0.35 -23.13 28.76
C THR A 38 -0.56 -21.93 28.98
N THR A 39 0.05 -20.79 29.30
CA THR A 39 -0.65 -19.50 29.30
C THR A 39 -0.49 -18.83 27.93
N LEU A 40 -1.60 -18.67 27.20
CA LEU A 40 -1.60 -17.91 25.95
C LEU A 40 -1.56 -16.42 26.27
N VAL A 41 -0.64 -15.70 25.64
CA VAL A 41 -0.48 -14.24 25.77
C VAL A 41 -0.48 -13.60 24.41
N ASP A 42 -0.97 -12.36 24.30
CA ASP A 42 -0.90 -11.63 23.06
C ASP A 42 0.56 -11.32 22.70
N ALA A 43 0.98 -11.69 21.49
CA ALA A 43 2.30 -11.40 20.95
C ALA A 43 2.41 -10.03 20.27
N ASP A 44 1.28 -9.30 20.14
CA ASP A 44 1.21 -7.94 19.61
C ASP A 44 2.02 -7.74 18.32
N ARG A 45 1.77 -8.60 17.32
CA ARG A 45 2.46 -8.53 16.01
C ARG A 45 3.98 -8.66 16.06
N LEU A 46 4.49 -9.45 17.00
CA LEU A 46 5.93 -9.65 17.19
C LEU A 46 6.66 -9.97 15.88
N VAL A 47 6.09 -10.86 15.05
CA VAL A 47 6.66 -11.26 13.77
C VAL A 47 6.61 -10.09 12.76
N ASN A 48 5.54 -9.30 12.74
CA ASN A 48 5.42 -8.13 11.86
C ASN A 48 6.47 -7.08 12.22
N TRP A 49 6.71 -6.83 13.51
CA TRP A 49 7.76 -5.93 13.97
C TRP A 49 9.16 -6.42 13.58
N ALA A 50 9.43 -7.72 13.67
CA ALA A 50 10.70 -8.29 13.22
C ALA A 50 10.91 -8.09 11.70
N ARG A 51 9.84 -8.16 10.89
CA ARG A 51 9.87 -7.95 9.43
C ARG A 51 9.91 -6.49 9.01
N THR A 52 9.65 -5.55 9.92
CA THR A 52 9.66 -4.11 9.61
C THR A 52 11.03 -3.65 9.09
N TYR A 53 12.11 -4.30 9.54
CA TYR A 53 13.47 -4.08 9.05
C TYR A 53 13.82 -5.13 8.00
N LYS A 54 14.00 -4.70 6.75
CA LYS A 54 14.27 -5.59 5.63
C LYS A 54 15.76 -5.93 5.53
N SER A 55 16.06 -7.21 5.34
CA SER A 55 17.38 -7.64 4.90
C SER A 55 17.61 -7.26 3.44
N GLU A 56 18.87 -7.25 2.98
CA GLU A 56 19.21 -6.98 1.57
C GLU A 56 18.50 -7.96 0.62
N LYS A 57 18.34 -9.22 1.03
CA LYS A 57 17.65 -10.23 0.21
C LYS A 57 16.15 -9.93 0.05
N GLU A 58 15.51 -9.40 1.09
CA GLU A 58 14.12 -8.94 1.01
C GLU A 58 14.01 -7.69 0.13
N LEU A 59 14.96 -6.77 0.24
CA LEU A 59 15.01 -5.57 -0.61
C LEU A 59 15.22 -5.91 -2.09
N GLU A 60 16.00 -6.95 -2.42
CA GLU A 60 16.11 -7.46 -3.80
C GLU A 60 14.73 -7.89 -4.34
N LEU A 61 13.98 -8.70 -3.58
CA LEU A 61 12.63 -9.13 -3.96
C LEU A 61 11.66 -7.95 -4.09
N MET A 62 11.80 -6.94 -3.25
CA MET A 62 10.99 -5.72 -3.33
C MET A 62 11.33 -4.88 -4.56
N ARG A 63 12.60 -4.84 -4.99
CA ARG A 63 12.99 -4.19 -6.26
C ARG A 63 12.44 -4.95 -7.47
N GLU A 64 12.45 -6.29 -7.44
CA GLU A 64 11.78 -7.11 -8.48
C GLU A 64 10.26 -6.79 -8.51
N ALA A 65 9.61 -6.74 -7.35
CA ALA A 65 8.19 -6.36 -7.25
C ALA A 65 7.94 -4.93 -7.74
N ALA A 66 8.88 -4.00 -7.55
CA ALA A 66 8.80 -2.63 -8.06
C ALA A 66 8.84 -2.57 -9.59
N SER A 67 9.71 -3.34 -10.22
CA SER A 67 9.76 -3.44 -11.69
C SER A 67 8.46 -4.00 -12.26
N ILE A 68 7.89 -5.05 -11.62
CA ILE A 68 6.57 -5.58 -11.98
C ILE A 68 5.49 -4.50 -11.80
N CYS A 69 5.48 -3.76 -10.69
CA CYS A 69 4.48 -2.71 -10.42
C CYS A 69 4.53 -1.58 -11.46
N ALA A 70 5.73 -1.15 -11.86
CA ALA A 70 5.90 -0.13 -12.90
C ALA A 70 5.29 -0.60 -14.23
N HIS A 71 5.58 -1.83 -14.65
CA HIS A 71 4.99 -2.44 -15.85
C HIS A 71 3.47 -2.56 -15.76
N VAL A 72 2.94 -2.97 -14.61
CA VAL A 72 1.48 -3.05 -14.35
C VAL A 72 0.82 -1.68 -14.49
N MET A 73 1.45 -0.63 -13.97
CA MET A 73 0.93 0.73 -14.06
C MET A 73 0.96 1.26 -15.52
N GLU A 74 2.05 1.02 -16.26
CA GLU A 74 2.14 1.33 -17.68
C GLU A 74 1.08 0.59 -18.49
N THR A 75 0.85 -0.69 -18.20
CA THR A 75 -0.23 -1.48 -18.79
C THR A 75 -1.58 -0.82 -18.53
N ALA A 76 -1.88 -0.44 -17.28
CA ALA A 76 -3.14 0.25 -16.95
C ALA A 76 -3.31 1.54 -17.75
N PHE A 77 -2.29 2.39 -17.81
CA PHE A 77 -2.32 3.64 -18.60
C PHE A 77 -2.54 3.40 -20.10
N SER A 78 -2.00 2.30 -20.64
CA SER A 78 -2.13 1.98 -22.06
C SER A 78 -3.50 1.48 -22.45
N VAL A 79 -4.19 0.74 -21.57
CA VAL A 79 -5.47 0.06 -21.88
C VAL A 79 -6.70 0.84 -21.43
N ILE A 80 -6.58 1.78 -20.49
CA ILE A 80 -7.70 2.58 -19.98
C ILE A 80 -7.96 3.74 -20.90
N LYS A 81 -9.05 3.65 -21.69
CA LYS A 81 -9.45 4.65 -22.69
C LYS A 81 -10.96 4.71 -22.79
N ASP A 82 -11.46 5.83 -23.35
CA ASP A 82 -12.89 5.98 -23.64
C ASP A 82 -13.45 4.78 -24.43
N GLY A 83 -14.60 4.28 -24.00
CA GLY A 83 -15.30 3.14 -24.59
C GLY A 83 -14.77 1.76 -24.20
N VAL A 84 -13.60 1.64 -23.57
CA VAL A 84 -13.07 0.34 -23.09
C VAL A 84 -13.84 -0.10 -21.85
N HIS A 85 -14.27 -1.35 -21.79
CA HIS A 85 -14.91 -1.91 -20.59
C HIS A 85 -13.91 -2.00 -19.42
N GLU A 86 -14.32 -1.56 -18.22
CA GLU A 86 -13.47 -1.60 -17.02
C GLU A 86 -12.96 -3.02 -16.72
N ARG A 87 -13.80 -4.06 -16.92
CA ARG A 87 -13.38 -5.47 -16.78
C ARG A 87 -12.25 -5.88 -17.72
N SER A 88 -12.20 -5.32 -18.93
CA SER A 88 -11.17 -5.65 -19.92
C SER A 88 -9.82 -5.05 -19.51
N ALA A 89 -9.82 -3.81 -19.01
CA ALA A 89 -8.62 -3.19 -18.45
C ALA A 89 -8.15 -3.93 -17.18
N ALA A 90 -9.07 -4.29 -16.29
CA ALA A 90 -8.74 -5.05 -15.09
C ALA A 90 -8.15 -6.44 -15.41
N ALA A 91 -8.64 -7.11 -16.45
CA ALA A 91 -8.07 -8.39 -16.91
C ALA A 91 -6.64 -8.21 -17.45
N ALA A 92 -6.36 -7.16 -18.21
CA ALA A 92 -5.02 -6.84 -18.68
C ALA A 92 -4.05 -6.52 -17.53
N VAL A 93 -4.50 -5.73 -16.55
CA VAL A 93 -3.75 -5.41 -15.33
C VAL A 93 -3.43 -6.69 -14.54
N ALA A 94 -4.43 -7.55 -14.33
CA ALA A 94 -4.22 -8.81 -13.60
C ALA A 94 -3.27 -9.77 -14.34
N ALA A 95 -3.32 -9.82 -15.67
CA ALA A 95 -2.38 -10.57 -16.47
C ALA A 95 -0.95 -10.05 -16.29
N ALA A 96 -0.74 -8.74 -16.41
CA ALA A 96 0.58 -8.11 -16.21
C ALA A 96 1.14 -8.34 -14.80
N GLN A 97 0.29 -8.37 -13.76
CA GLN A 97 0.70 -8.68 -12.39
C GLN A 97 1.27 -10.10 -12.26
N ILE A 98 0.70 -11.07 -12.99
CA ILE A 98 1.08 -12.49 -12.90
C ILE A 98 2.24 -12.82 -13.86
N GLU A 99 2.18 -12.30 -15.08
CA GLU A 99 3.23 -12.52 -16.10
C GLU A 99 4.56 -11.88 -15.68
N GLY A 100 4.48 -10.72 -15.02
CA GLY A 100 5.69 -10.01 -14.57
C GLY A 100 6.43 -9.35 -15.72
N ILE A 101 7.75 -9.27 -15.63
CA ILE A 101 8.63 -8.58 -16.60
C ILE A 101 9.98 -9.30 -16.75
N ASP A 102 10.53 -9.33 -17.97
CA ASP A 102 11.91 -9.77 -18.27
C ASP A 102 12.31 -11.13 -17.62
N GLY A 103 11.44 -12.11 -17.66
CA GLY A 103 11.66 -13.42 -17.06
C GLY A 103 11.48 -13.46 -15.54
N ILE A 104 11.10 -12.36 -14.91
CA ILE A 104 10.72 -12.28 -13.50
C ILE A 104 9.20 -12.42 -13.41
N GLY A 105 8.72 -13.64 -13.14
CA GLY A 105 7.28 -13.88 -12.95
C GLY A 105 6.75 -13.21 -11.69
N GLY A 106 5.55 -12.64 -11.77
CA GLY A 106 4.84 -12.06 -10.64
C GLY A 106 4.01 -13.09 -9.88
N ASP A 107 3.64 -12.75 -8.64
CA ASP A 107 2.60 -13.43 -7.87
C ASP A 107 1.31 -12.60 -7.89
N SER A 108 0.17 -13.25 -7.67
CA SER A 108 -1.08 -12.53 -7.44
C SER A 108 -0.95 -11.66 -6.17
N PRO A 109 -1.18 -10.34 -6.23
CA PRO A 109 -1.12 -9.48 -5.05
C PRO A 109 -2.15 -9.86 -3.97
N ALA A 110 -1.90 -9.40 -2.74
CA ALA A 110 -2.80 -9.64 -1.61
C ALA A 110 -4.14 -8.90 -1.75
N ILE A 111 -4.14 -7.77 -2.44
CA ILE A 111 -5.35 -7.01 -2.76
C ILE A 111 -5.53 -7.04 -4.28
N PHE A 112 -6.76 -7.29 -4.71
CA PHE A 112 -7.11 -7.21 -6.13
C PHE A 112 -6.93 -5.77 -6.66
N PRO A 113 -6.85 -5.55 -7.99
CA PRO A 113 -6.73 -4.22 -8.56
C PRO A 113 -7.86 -3.29 -8.10
N ILE A 114 -7.52 -2.21 -7.42
CA ILE A 114 -8.43 -1.15 -7.03
C ILE A 114 -8.47 -0.17 -8.19
N MET A 115 -9.62 -0.07 -8.86
CA MET A 115 -9.76 0.68 -10.12
C MET A 115 -11.14 1.36 -10.23
N PRO A 116 -11.61 2.12 -9.21
CA PRO A 116 -12.86 2.86 -9.36
C PRO A 116 -12.74 3.97 -10.39
N ALA A 117 -13.79 4.18 -11.17
CA ALA A 117 -13.84 5.21 -12.20
C ALA A 117 -15.12 6.06 -12.13
N GLY A 118 -15.04 7.31 -12.55
CA GLY A 118 -16.15 8.26 -12.61
C GLY A 118 -16.85 8.41 -11.25
N PRO A 119 -18.19 8.25 -11.16
CA PRO A 119 -18.93 8.44 -9.91
C PRO A 119 -18.51 7.49 -8.76
N ARG A 120 -17.85 6.37 -9.08
CA ARG A 120 -17.44 5.39 -8.08
C ARG A 120 -16.16 5.79 -7.31
N THR A 121 -15.46 6.83 -7.75
CA THR A 121 -14.28 7.38 -7.05
C THR A 121 -14.61 8.03 -5.70
N VAL A 122 -15.88 8.10 -5.33
CA VAL A 122 -16.31 8.49 -3.97
C VAL A 122 -15.87 7.52 -2.90
N ALA A 123 -15.58 6.26 -3.28
CA ALA A 123 -15.05 5.22 -2.40
C ALA A 123 -13.71 4.73 -2.96
N GLY A 124 -12.62 5.02 -2.23
CA GLY A 124 -11.26 4.83 -2.71
C GLY A 124 -10.79 3.38 -2.89
N HIS A 125 -11.49 2.38 -2.34
CA HIS A 125 -11.09 0.97 -2.37
C HIS A 125 -12.05 0.07 -3.14
N LEU A 126 -12.75 0.61 -4.13
CA LEU A 126 -13.56 -0.20 -5.04
C LEU A 126 -12.72 -0.75 -6.20
N THR A 127 -13.02 -1.95 -6.63
CA THR A 127 -12.48 -2.50 -7.88
C THR A 127 -13.26 -1.96 -9.09
N TYR A 128 -12.93 -2.45 -10.28
CA TYR A 128 -13.65 -2.16 -11.52
C TYR A 128 -15.14 -2.50 -11.44
N ASP A 129 -15.95 -1.88 -12.31
CA ASP A 129 -17.34 -2.27 -12.54
C ASP A 129 -17.41 -3.19 -13.77
N PRO A 130 -17.86 -4.45 -13.62
CA PRO A 130 -17.86 -5.41 -14.73
C PRO A 130 -18.84 -5.03 -15.86
N GLN A 131 -19.80 -4.13 -15.60
CA GLN A 131 -20.82 -3.73 -16.56
C GLN A 131 -20.55 -2.37 -17.21
N ARG A 132 -19.60 -1.60 -16.66
CA ARG A 132 -19.32 -0.24 -17.10
C ARG A 132 -18.19 -0.18 -18.13
N ALA A 133 -18.32 0.73 -19.10
CA ALA A 133 -17.21 1.19 -19.93
C ALA A 133 -16.74 2.57 -19.45
N TYR A 134 -15.44 2.83 -19.56
CA TYR A 134 -14.88 4.15 -19.31
C TYR A 134 -15.46 5.20 -20.25
N ARG A 135 -15.53 6.44 -19.78
CA ARG A 135 -16.07 7.57 -20.52
C ARG A 135 -15.15 8.77 -20.48
N ASN A 136 -15.13 9.54 -21.56
CA ASN A 136 -14.45 10.82 -21.58
C ASN A 136 -14.91 11.71 -20.40
N GLY A 137 -13.96 12.27 -19.65
CA GLY A 137 -14.20 13.02 -18.43
C GLY A 137 -14.15 12.19 -17.14
N ASP A 138 -14.04 10.86 -17.21
CA ASP A 138 -13.86 10.05 -16.01
C ASP A 138 -12.50 10.31 -15.36
N ILE A 139 -12.51 10.45 -14.05
CA ILE A 139 -11.34 10.26 -13.21
C ILE A 139 -11.26 8.76 -12.90
N VAL A 140 -10.08 8.17 -13.02
CA VAL A 140 -9.81 6.77 -12.67
C VAL A 140 -8.74 6.73 -11.59
N MET A 141 -9.04 6.07 -10.49
CA MET A 141 -8.11 5.87 -9.39
C MET A 141 -7.51 4.47 -9.51
N LEU A 142 -6.19 4.37 -9.49
CA LEU A 142 -5.45 3.13 -9.71
C LEU A 142 -4.57 2.83 -8.51
N GLU A 143 -4.99 1.93 -7.63
CA GLU A 143 -4.10 1.36 -6.61
C GLU A 143 -3.76 -0.07 -7.02
N LEU A 144 -2.56 -0.23 -7.54
CA LEU A 144 -2.06 -1.46 -8.12
C LEU A 144 -0.79 -1.89 -7.39
N SER A 145 -0.45 -3.17 -7.49
CA SER A 145 0.77 -3.68 -6.87
C SER A 145 1.46 -4.69 -7.77
N GLY A 146 2.79 -4.63 -7.83
CA GLY A 146 3.60 -5.78 -8.15
C GLY A 146 3.76 -6.67 -6.92
N CYS A 147 3.95 -7.97 -7.14
CA CYS A 147 4.19 -8.92 -6.06
C CYS A 147 5.23 -9.95 -6.49
N ARG A 148 6.25 -10.18 -5.65
CA ARG A 148 7.29 -11.16 -5.89
C ARG A 148 7.59 -11.95 -4.62
N LYS A 149 7.35 -13.27 -4.65
CA LYS A 149 7.48 -14.15 -3.47
C LYS A 149 6.80 -13.58 -2.23
N ARG A 150 5.60 -13.06 -2.43
CA ARG A 150 4.76 -12.40 -1.42
C ARG A 150 5.26 -11.04 -0.91
N TYR A 151 6.37 -10.49 -1.43
CA TYR A 151 6.74 -9.10 -1.23
C TYR A 151 5.95 -8.22 -2.19
N HIS A 152 5.23 -7.26 -1.65
CA HIS A 152 4.36 -6.35 -2.41
C HIS A 152 5.05 -5.03 -2.68
N MET A 153 4.63 -4.39 -3.77
CA MET A 153 5.03 -3.02 -4.11
C MET A 153 3.79 -2.25 -4.53
N PRO A 154 3.04 -1.69 -3.58
CA PRO A 154 1.84 -0.92 -3.89
C PRO A 154 2.18 0.45 -4.49
N LEU A 155 1.39 0.88 -5.46
CA LEU A 155 1.49 2.20 -6.06
C LEU A 155 0.09 2.75 -6.37
N TYR A 156 -0.16 4.00 -5.98
CA TYR A 156 -1.40 4.71 -6.31
C TYR A 156 -1.14 5.81 -7.34
N ARG A 157 -1.95 5.85 -8.39
CA ARG A 157 -1.98 6.93 -9.38
C ARG A 157 -3.40 7.30 -9.76
N THR A 158 -3.60 8.58 -10.04
CA THR A 158 -4.85 9.09 -10.61
C THR A 158 -4.65 9.40 -12.08
N MET A 159 -5.60 8.98 -12.92
CA MET A 159 -5.65 9.38 -14.33
C MET A 159 -7.00 10.01 -14.69
N CYS A 160 -7.02 10.74 -15.79
CA CYS A 160 -8.22 11.31 -16.38
C CYS A 160 -8.36 10.85 -17.83
N ILE A 161 -9.57 10.48 -18.24
CA ILE A 161 -9.85 10.16 -19.64
C ILE A 161 -10.28 11.43 -20.36
N GLY A 162 -9.48 11.83 -21.34
CA GLY A 162 -9.64 13.10 -22.06
C GLY A 162 -9.14 14.31 -21.28
N LYS A 163 -9.83 15.46 -21.41
CA LYS A 163 -9.35 16.74 -20.84
C LYS A 163 -9.70 16.86 -19.37
N PRO A 164 -8.71 17.00 -18.47
CA PRO A 164 -8.95 17.18 -17.02
C PRO A 164 -9.56 18.56 -16.73
N SER A 165 -10.25 18.66 -15.59
CA SER A 165 -10.68 19.94 -15.03
C SER A 165 -9.48 20.77 -14.56
N ALA A 166 -9.63 22.11 -14.52
CA ALA A 166 -8.60 22.97 -13.95
C ALA A 166 -8.35 22.65 -12.46
N THR A 167 -9.39 22.27 -11.73
CA THR A 167 -9.31 21.83 -10.34
C THR A 167 -8.43 20.58 -10.20
N LEU A 168 -8.67 19.57 -11.01
CA LEU A 168 -7.89 18.32 -10.97
C LEU A 168 -6.41 18.56 -11.29
N VAL A 169 -6.11 19.41 -12.27
CA VAL A 169 -4.71 19.82 -12.59
C VAL A 169 -4.06 20.53 -11.41
N SER A 170 -4.78 21.45 -10.76
CA SER A 170 -4.28 22.16 -9.58
C SER A 170 -4.03 21.20 -8.40
N MET A 171 -4.93 20.25 -8.18
CA MET A 171 -4.76 19.22 -7.15
C MET A 171 -3.53 18.35 -7.40
N ALA A 172 -3.29 17.95 -8.65
CA ALA A 172 -2.11 17.17 -9.00
C ALA A 172 -0.80 17.92 -8.72
N ALA A 173 -0.72 19.21 -9.08
CA ALA A 173 0.44 20.05 -8.79
C ALA A 173 0.67 20.21 -7.29
N MET A 174 -0.39 20.52 -6.52
CA MET A 174 -0.35 20.65 -5.06
C MET A 174 0.15 19.36 -4.40
N MET A 175 -0.29 18.20 -4.88
CA MET A 175 0.13 16.92 -4.35
C MET A 175 1.58 16.61 -4.68
N ASP A 176 2.07 16.97 -5.86
CA ASP A 176 3.47 16.76 -6.22
C ASP A 176 4.42 17.56 -5.32
N ASP A 177 4.11 18.84 -5.09
CA ASP A 177 4.85 19.71 -4.16
C ASP A 177 4.82 19.15 -2.72
N ALA A 178 3.65 18.71 -2.26
CA ALA A 178 3.50 18.15 -0.93
C ALA A 178 4.33 16.86 -0.77
N PHE A 179 4.27 15.96 -1.74
CA PHE A 179 5.04 14.72 -1.69
C PHE A 179 6.55 14.96 -1.75
N ALA A 180 7.03 15.94 -2.50
CA ALA A 180 8.43 16.34 -2.47
C ALA A 180 8.87 16.72 -1.05
N ALA A 181 8.13 17.60 -0.38
CA ALA A 181 8.41 18.03 0.99
C ALA A 181 8.29 16.88 2.02
N LEU A 182 7.37 15.93 1.83
CA LEU A 182 7.23 14.77 2.72
C LEU A 182 8.38 13.78 2.56
N LEU A 183 8.85 13.55 1.34
CA LEU A 183 9.99 12.67 1.08
C LEU A 183 11.25 13.17 1.80
N ASP A 184 11.47 14.48 1.85
CA ASP A 184 12.58 15.10 2.58
C ASP A 184 12.50 14.88 4.10
N CYS A 185 11.31 14.60 4.64
CA CYS A 185 11.10 14.31 6.06
C CYS A 185 11.32 12.83 6.43
N ILE A 186 11.40 11.93 5.44
CA ILE A 186 11.56 10.49 5.68
C ILE A 186 13.06 10.16 5.75
N MET A 187 13.56 10.02 6.97
CA MET A 187 14.96 9.66 7.24
C MET A 187 15.08 8.90 8.57
N PRO A 188 16.20 8.21 8.81
CA PRO A 188 16.46 7.62 10.13
C PRO A 188 16.39 8.66 11.24
N GLY A 189 15.70 8.32 12.33
CA GLY A 189 15.49 9.23 13.46
C GLY A 189 14.20 10.07 13.37
N SER A 190 13.53 10.13 12.21
CA SER A 190 12.22 10.80 12.11
C SER A 190 11.15 10.06 12.88
N VAL A 191 10.35 10.77 13.67
CA VAL A 191 9.19 10.21 14.35
C VAL A 191 8.01 10.19 13.39
N ALA A 192 7.31 9.06 13.27
CA ALA A 192 6.24 8.85 12.30
C ALA A 192 5.15 9.94 12.32
N GLU A 193 4.69 10.37 13.51
CA GLU A 193 3.69 11.46 13.63
C GLU A 193 4.20 12.80 13.10
N THR A 194 5.52 13.06 13.03
CA THR A 194 6.04 14.34 12.54
C THR A 194 5.88 14.48 11.04
N ILE A 195 5.92 13.38 10.31
CA ILE A 195 5.69 13.36 8.85
C ILE A 195 4.22 13.68 8.56
N GLU A 196 3.29 13.08 9.30
CA GLU A 196 1.87 13.39 9.19
C GLU A 196 1.57 14.85 9.58
N ARG A 197 2.20 15.37 10.62
CA ARG A 197 2.07 16.78 11.03
C ARG A 197 2.58 17.73 9.93
N GLN A 198 3.64 17.39 9.23
CA GLN A 198 4.13 18.14 8.08
C GLN A 198 3.08 18.17 6.96
N TRP A 199 2.45 17.04 6.65
CA TRP A 199 1.32 17.00 5.72
C TRP A 199 0.21 17.99 6.11
N ARG A 200 -0.22 17.97 7.38
CA ARG A 200 -1.24 18.91 7.87
C ARG A 200 -0.82 20.36 7.70
N ALA A 201 0.43 20.68 7.99
CA ALA A 201 0.94 22.03 7.84
C ALA A 201 0.93 22.50 6.39
N ILE A 202 1.33 21.64 5.44
CA ILE A 202 1.31 21.92 4.01
C ILE A 202 -0.12 22.11 3.50
N MET A 203 -1.06 21.25 3.94
CA MET A 203 -2.44 21.26 3.46
C MET A 203 -3.36 22.28 4.17
N ALA A 204 -2.96 22.82 5.31
CA ALA A 204 -3.77 23.76 6.08
C ALA A 204 -4.27 24.98 5.29
N PRO A 205 -3.46 25.64 4.44
CA PRO A 205 -3.92 26.78 3.64
C PRO A 205 -5.00 26.42 2.60
N HIS A 206 -5.11 25.14 2.25
CA HIS A 206 -6.01 24.66 1.20
C HIS A 206 -7.37 24.18 1.74
N HIS A 207 -7.58 24.21 3.05
CA HIS A 207 -8.81 23.77 3.72
C HIS A 207 -9.22 22.33 3.38
N VAL A 208 -8.26 21.45 3.15
CA VAL A 208 -8.49 20.03 2.81
C VAL A 208 -8.65 19.21 4.08
N LEU A 209 -9.57 18.25 4.06
CA LEU A 209 -9.70 17.29 5.16
C LEU A 209 -8.43 16.42 5.22
N ALA A 210 -7.86 16.35 6.42
CA ALA A 210 -6.70 15.49 6.62
C ALA A 210 -7.11 14.00 6.59
N PRO A 211 -6.37 13.14 5.92
CA PRO A 211 -6.58 11.70 5.96
C PRO A 211 -6.31 11.15 7.36
N ALA A 212 -6.78 9.95 7.64
CA ALA A 212 -6.51 9.27 8.91
C ALA A 212 -5.02 8.97 9.12
N ARG A 213 -4.30 8.78 8.02
CA ARG A 213 -2.84 8.57 7.94
C ARG A 213 -2.32 9.00 6.57
N VAL A 214 -1.03 9.29 6.47
CA VAL A 214 -0.35 9.64 5.20
C VAL A 214 0.66 8.58 4.77
N GLY A 215 0.63 7.41 5.36
CA GLY A 215 1.48 6.29 4.99
C GLY A 215 1.52 5.19 6.04
N TYR A 216 2.16 4.08 5.67
CA TYR A 216 2.28 2.89 6.51
C TYR A 216 3.40 1.97 6.03
N ALA A 217 3.90 1.10 6.93
CA ALA A 217 4.90 0.09 6.58
C ALA A 217 4.27 -1.05 5.75
N PHE A 218 4.99 -1.50 4.72
CA PHE A 218 4.54 -2.56 3.81
C PHE A 218 5.68 -3.52 3.47
N GLY A 219 5.34 -4.69 2.90
CA GLY A 219 6.35 -5.66 2.50
C GLY A 219 5.77 -7.04 2.21
N LEU A 220 6.24 -8.06 2.95
CA LEU A 220 5.76 -9.42 2.83
C LEU A 220 4.41 -9.56 3.51
N ASN A 221 3.41 -9.99 2.76
CA ASN A 221 2.10 -10.30 3.32
C ASN A 221 1.27 -11.21 2.42
N TYR A 222 0.10 -11.59 2.94
CA TYR A 222 -0.92 -12.43 2.28
C TYR A 222 -2.25 -11.71 2.28
N VAL A 223 -3.20 -12.22 1.49
CA VAL A 223 -4.58 -11.72 1.48
C VAL A 223 -5.10 -11.62 2.92
N PRO A 224 -5.76 -10.53 3.32
CA PRO A 224 -6.35 -9.49 2.48
C PRO A 224 -5.54 -8.18 2.40
N ASP A 225 -4.30 -8.12 2.82
CA ASP A 225 -3.55 -6.88 2.96
C ASP A 225 -2.07 -7.03 2.54
N TRP A 226 -1.43 -5.91 2.18
CA TRP A 226 0.02 -5.80 1.99
C TRP A 226 0.71 -4.96 3.06
N GLY A 227 -0.05 -4.28 3.92
CA GLY A 227 0.46 -3.51 5.04
C GLY A 227 0.96 -4.40 6.17
N GLU A 228 2.03 -4.00 6.82
CA GLU A 228 2.63 -4.75 7.95
C GLU A 228 1.94 -4.50 9.28
N HIS A 229 1.03 -3.52 9.38
CA HIS A 229 0.34 -3.12 10.61
C HIS A 229 1.27 -2.73 11.77
N THR A 230 2.49 -2.29 11.45
CA THR A 230 3.50 -1.82 12.40
C THR A 230 3.54 -0.29 12.40
N VAL A 231 4.36 0.32 11.56
CA VAL A 231 4.50 1.76 11.47
C VAL A 231 3.32 2.37 10.70
N ASN A 232 2.74 3.45 11.25
CA ASN A 232 1.74 4.27 10.58
C ASN A 232 2.14 5.74 10.68
N LEU A 233 2.05 6.48 9.58
CA LEU A 233 2.26 7.94 9.59
C LEU A 233 0.95 8.64 9.93
N ARG A 234 0.63 8.71 11.22
CA ARG A 234 -0.63 9.26 11.77
C ARG A 234 -0.40 10.00 13.08
N PRO A 235 -1.38 10.81 13.54
CA PRO A 235 -1.29 11.45 14.85
C PRO A 235 -1.07 10.44 15.98
N GLY A 236 -0.16 10.75 16.89
CA GLY A 236 0.12 9.93 18.07
C GLY A 236 1.07 8.77 17.83
N GLU A 237 1.48 8.48 16.59
CA GLU A 237 2.41 7.40 16.30
C GLU A 237 3.86 7.81 16.64
N LYS A 238 4.45 7.15 17.64
CA LYS A 238 5.77 7.49 18.19
C LYS A 238 6.92 6.67 17.62
N THR A 239 6.64 5.74 16.72
CA THR A 239 7.69 4.93 16.11
C THR A 239 8.71 5.83 15.40
N VAL A 240 9.98 5.56 15.69
CA VAL A 240 11.11 6.24 15.05
C VAL A 240 11.50 5.45 13.81
N LEU A 241 11.57 6.13 12.67
CA LEU A 241 12.01 5.50 11.43
C LEU A 241 13.49 5.13 11.51
N ALA A 242 13.83 4.01 10.92
CA ALA A 242 15.20 3.52 10.84
C ALA A 242 15.50 2.99 9.44
N GLU A 243 16.77 2.88 9.13
CA GLU A 243 17.26 2.30 7.89
C GLU A 243 16.66 0.91 7.64
N HIS A 244 16.41 0.58 6.39
CA HIS A 244 15.77 -0.66 5.92
C HIS A 244 14.28 -0.81 6.24
N MET A 245 13.63 0.22 6.80
CA MET A 245 12.17 0.29 6.82
C MET A 245 11.63 0.68 5.45
N THR A 246 10.46 0.15 5.09
CA THR A 246 9.77 0.49 3.83
C THR A 246 8.44 1.11 4.15
N ILE A 247 8.16 2.26 3.55
CA ILE A 247 6.96 3.06 3.81
C ILE A 247 6.22 3.31 2.49
N HIS A 248 4.95 2.97 2.46
CA HIS A 248 4.02 3.41 1.42
C HIS A 248 3.47 4.77 1.85
N LEU A 249 4.11 5.86 1.38
CA LEU A 249 3.59 7.21 1.56
C LEU A 249 2.39 7.38 0.64
N ILE A 250 1.22 7.72 1.16
CA ILE A 250 -0.02 7.79 0.39
C ILE A 250 -0.93 8.90 0.93
N ALA A 251 -1.50 9.70 0.03
CA ALA A 251 -2.47 10.70 0.41
C ALA A 251 -3.43 11.01 -0.73
N SER A 252 -4.61 11.49 -0.36
CA SER A 252 -5.68 11.88 -1.27
C SER A 252 -6.21 13.28 -0.97
N LEU A 253 -6.67 13.96 -2.03
CA LEU A 253 -7.40 15.21 -1.97
C LEU A 253 -8.77 15.03 -2.61
N ARG A 254 -9.77 15.76 -2.08
CA ARG A 254 -11.09 15.85 -2.69
C ARG A 254 -11.58 17.30 -2.66
N ILE A 255 -11.95 17.82 -3.84
CA ILE A 255 -12.50 19.16 -4.00
C ILE A 255 -13.75 19.03 -4.90
N GLY A 256 -14.93 19.22 -4.33
CA GLY A 256 -16.18 18.95 -5.04
C GLY A 256 -16.29 17.48 -5.48
N SER A 257 -16.48 17.27 -6.78
CA SER A 257 -16.51 15.93 -7.40
C SER A 257 -15.14 15.39 -7.77
N ASP A 258 -14.12 16.25 -7.84
CA ASP A 258 -12.79 15.86 -8.24
C ASP A 258 -12.06 15.18 -7.06
N VAL A 259 -11.33 14.14 -7.37
CA VAL A 259 -10.48 13.42 -6.43
C VAL A 259 -9.13 13.18 -7.07
N PHE A 260 -8.07 13.39 -6.31
CA PHE A 260 -6.72 13.06 -6.71
C PHE A 260 -6.03 12.31 -5.57
N GLU A 261 -5.51 11.15 -5.86
CA GLU A 261 -4.74 10.34 -4.93
C GLU A 261 -3.46 9.87 -5.59
N THR A 262 -2.38 9.90 -4.85
CA THR A 262 -1.06 9.42 -5.30
C THR A 262 -0.29 8.82 -4.13
N SER A 263 0.70 8.00 -4.44
CA SER A 263 1.55 7.39 -3.43
C SER A 263 2.99 7.21 -3.90
N GLU A 264 3.90 7.01 -2.95
CA GLU A 264 5.28 6.63 -3.20
C GLU A 264 5.70 5.53 -2.23
N PRO A 265 6.02 4.33 -2.71
CA PRO A 265 6.70 3.34 -1.92
C PRO A 265 8.18 3.70 -1.82
N VAL A 266 8.68 3.86 -0.61
CA VAL A 266 10.05 4.27 -0.34
C VAL A 266 10.77 3.34 0.62
N LEU A 267 12.08 3.25 0.45
CA LEU A 267 13.02 2.64 1.37
C LEU A 267 13.69 3.75 2.20
N VAL A 268 13.66 3.62 3.52
CA VAL A 268 14.45 4.47 4.41
C VAL A 268 15.92 4.03 4.32
N THR A 269 16.79 4.94 3.92
CA THR A 269 18.24 4.73 3.76
C THR A 269 19.00 5.37 4.92
N GLY A 270 20.32 5.21 4.98
CA GLY A 270 21.14 5.76 6.08
C GLY A 270 21.08 7.28 6.25
N ASN A 271 20.64 8.04 5.23
CA ASN A 271 20.63 9.51 5.24
C ASN A 271 19.37 10.16 4.62
N GLY A 272 18.31 9.41 4.43
CA GLY A 272 17.06 9.88 3.83
C GLY A 272 16.18 8.74 3.39
N CYS A 273 15.52 8.87 2.23
CA CYS A 273 14.79 7.78 1.62
C CYS A 273 15.02 7.71 0.11
N THR A 274 14.75 6.54 -0.47
CA THR A 274 14.83 6.29 -1.91
C THR A 274 13.52 5.71 -2.39
N ARG A 275 12.99 6.22 -3.51
CA ARG A 275 11.83 5.66 -4.20
C ARG A 275 12.21 4.32 -4.83
N PHE A 276 11.30 3.34 -4.78
CA PHE A 276 11.54 2.03 -5.38
C PHE A 276 11.41 2.03 -6.91
N MET A 277 10.67 2.98 -7.48
CA MET A 277 10.45 3.09 -8.93
C MET A 277 10.25 4.54 -9.37
N ASP A 278 10.44 4.79 -10.66
CA ASP A 278 10.27 6.11 -11.26
C ASP A 278 9.03 6.17 -12.16
N VAL A 279 7.85 5.97 -11.56
CA VAL A 279 6.56 6.22 -12.22
C VAL A 279 6.13 7.64 -11.88
N PRO A 280 5.88 8.52 -12.86
CA PRO A 280 5.52 9.92 -12.59
C PRO A 280 4.29 10.05 -11.68
N ARG A 281 4.33 11.00 -10.73
CA ARG A 281 3.18 11.36 -9.88
C ARG A 281 2.20 12.28 -10.60
N ALA A 282 2.62 12.88 -11.70
CA ALA A 282 1.79 13.76 -12.50
C ALA A 282 0.49 13.08 -12.93
N LEU A 283 -0.57 13.88 -13.08
CA LEU A 283 -1.84 13.41 -13.61
C LEU A 283 -1.64 12.84 -15.02
N HIS A 284 -1.94 11.57 -15.19
CA HIS A 284 -1.94 10.93 -16.51
C HIS A 284 -3.26 11.20 -17.23
N CYS A 285 -3.21 11.55 -18.52
CA CYS A 285 -4.40 11.76 -19.35
C CYS A 285 -4.32 10.87 -20.60
N SER A 286 -5.41 10.15 -20.91
CA SER A 286 -5.52 9.29 -22.11
C SER A 286 -6.54 9.84 -23.09
#